data_870e61e8b66bdb8555c6d48a9f2b0f17
#
_entry.id   870e61e8b66bdb8555c6d48a9f2b0f17
#
_cell.length_a   1.000
_cell.length_b   1.000
_cell.length_c   1.000
_cell.angle_alpha   90.00
_cell.angle_beta   90.00
_cell.angle_gamma   90.00
#
_symmetry.space_group_name_H-M   'P 1'
#
loop_
_entity.id
_entity.type
_entity.pdbx_description
1 polymer ?
#
loop_
_entity_poly.entity_id
_entity_poly.type
_entity_poly.pdbx_seq_one_letter_code
_entity_poly.pdbx_strand_id
1 'polypeptide(L)'
;MQIREIKLVELPVAYEIIKQYMKHLTYKEYEDLIYQMVKESYKIILLLDEEKPITYAGIKILTNLSEKRHIHIYELMTDKNEDKNYYEDQMLSYLEDYAKINMCNNITYK
;
A
#
# COMPACT_ATOMS: atom_id res chain seq x y z
N MET A 1 12.82 3.88 11.08
CA MET A 1 11.83 3.24 10.20
C MET A 1 10.47 3.88 10.44
N GLN A 2 9.75 4.18 9.37
CA GLN A 2 8.46 4.85 9.43
C GLN A 2 7.48 4.15 8.51
N ILE A 3 6.23 3.95 8.96
CA ILE A 3 5.16 3.41 8.12
C ILE A 3 4.03 4.44 8.16
N ARG A 4 3.59 4.91 6.99
CA ARG A 4 2.55 5.92 6.92
C ARG A 4 1.87 5.97 5.55
N GLU A 5 0.68 6.56 5.53
CA GLU A 5 0.02 6.89 4.27
C GLU A 5 0.78 8.03 3.61
N ILE A 6 0.96 7.96 2.28
CA ILE A 6 1.69 8.99 1.55
C ILE A 6 0.72 9.96 0.87
N LYS A 7 1.27 11.12 0.50
CA LYS A 7 0.54 12.13 -0.28
C LYS A 7 0.85 11.95 -1.75
N LEU A 8 -0.02 12.48 -2.62
CA LEU A 8 0.16 12.35 -4.07
C LEU A 8 1.48 12.93 -4.56
N VAL A 9 2.01 13.95 -3.89
CA VAL A 9 3.31 14.52 -4.24
C VAL A 9 4.45 13.52 -4.04
N GLU A 10 4.23 12.46 -3.28
CA GLU A 10 5.23 11.43 -3.00
C GLU A 10 5.15 10.24 -3.96
N LEU A 11 4.30 10.28 -4.99
CA LEU A 11 4.19 9.19 -5.96
C LEU A 11 5.51 8.79 -6.61
N PRO A 12 6.44 9.71 -6.93
CA PRO A 12 7.74 9.29 -7.46
C PRO A 12 8.51 8.35 -6.53
N VAL A 13 8.38 8.55 -5.22
CA VAL A 13 9.04 7.68 -4.23
C VAL A 13 8.37 6.30 -4.23
N ALA A 14 7.04 6.26 -4.22
CA ALA A 14 6.28 5.00 -4.26
C ALA A 14 6.57 4.21 -5.54
N TYR A 15 6.75 4.90 -6.66
CA TYR A 15 7.01 4.26 -7.94
C TYR A 15 8.32 3.45 -7.94
N GLU A 16 9.26 3.79 -7.07
CA GLU A 16 10.52 3.03 -6.97
C GLU A 16 10.28 1.56 -6.62
N ILE A 17 9.21 1.25 -5.92
CA ILE A 17 8.82 -0.14 -5.64
C ILE A 17 8.00 -0.71 -6.80
N ILE A 18 7.02 0.06 -7.28
CA ILE A 18 6.11 -0.38 -8.35
C ILE A 18 6.89 -0.83 -9.59
N LYS A 19 7.90 -0.06 -9.99
CA LYS A 19 8.65 -0.35 -11.22
C LYS A 19 9.42 -1.67 -11.17
N GLN A 20 9.69 -2.19 -9.98
CA GLN A 20 10.38 -3.48 -9.83
C GLN A 20 9.44 -4.65 -10.16
N TYR A 21 8.14 -4.48 -9.99
CA TYR A 21 7.14 -5.53 -10.15
C TYR A 21 6.30 -5.35 -11.41
N MET A 22 6.09 -4.12 -11.84
CA MET A 22 5.27 -3.77 -13.00
C MET A 22 6.12 -3.03 -14.02
N LYS A 23 7.05 -3.75 -14.66
CA LYS A 23 8.11 -3.16 -15.50
C LYS A 23 7.59 -2.44 -16.73
N HIS A 24 6.39 -2.79 -17.20
CA HIS A 24 5.80 -2.15 -18.39
C HIS A 24 4.98 -0.92 -18.05
N LEU A 25 4.79 -0.63 -16.75
CA LEU A 25 4.02 0.52 -16.32
C LEU A 25 4.95 1.71 -16.17
N THR A 26 4.78 2.72 -17.02
CA THR A 26 5.59 3.94 -16.91
C THR A 26 5.14 4.77 -15.72
N TYR A 27 6.00 5.69 -15.27
CA TYR A 27 5.61 6.58 -14.18
C TYR A 27 4.36 7.38 -14.53
N LYS A 28 4.28 7.90 -15.76
CA LYS A 28 3.13 8.70 -16.16
C LYS A 28 1.83 7.89 -16.14
N GLU A 29 1.87 6.65 -16.60
CA GLU A 29 0.71 5.76 -16.55
C GLU A 29 0.33 5.46 -15.10
N TYR A 30 1.33 5.19 -14.24
CA TYR A 30 1.11 4.95 -12.83
C TYR A 30 0.45 6.17 -12.18
N GLU A 31 0.99 7.35 -12.41
CA GLU A 31 0.45 8.59 -11.85
C GLU A 31 -1.01 8.79 -12.29
N ASP A 32 -1.30 8.63 -13.58
CA ASP A 32 -2.65 8.80 -14.11
C ASP A 32 -3.63 7.80 -13.48
N LEU A 33 -3.20 6.54 -13.31
CA LEU A 33 -4.04 5.53 -12.68
C LEU A 33 -4.29 5.84 -11.21
N ILE A 34 -3.25 6.26 -10.48
CA ILE A 34 -3.42 6.58 -9.07
C ILE A 34 -4.40 7.75 -8.88
N TYR A 35 -4.32 8.78 -9.73
CA TYR A 35 -5.27 9.89 -9.64
C TYR A 35 -6.72 9.44 -9.81
N GLN A 36 -6.96 8.43 -10.63
CA GLN A 36 -8.29 7.84 -10.77
C GLN A 36 -8.66 6.99 -9.55
N MET A 37 -7.72 6.18 -9.07
CA MET A 37 -7.95 5.23 -7.99
C MET A 37 -8.21 5.91 -6.65
N VAL A 38 -7.53 7.03 -6.36
CA VAL A 38 -7.73 7.74 -5.11
C VAL A 38 -9.15 8.32 -5.01
N LYS A 39 -9.80 8.59 -6.15
CA LYS A 39 -11.20 9.02 -6.16
C LYS A 39 -12.13 7.91 -5.67
N GLU A 40 -11.68 6.67 -5.71
CA GLU A 40 -12.40 5.49 -5.25
C GLU A 40 -11.83 4.99 -3.91
N SER A 41 -11.23 5.89 -3.14
CA SER A 41 -10.73 5.63 -1.78
C SER A 41 -9.48 4.76 -1.70
N TYR A 42 -8.75 4.59 -2.81
CA TYR A 42 -7.47 3.89 -2.80
C TYR A 42 -6.44 4.71 -2.01
N LYS A 43 -5.68 4.02 -1.17
CA LYS A 43 -4.63 4.63 -0.36
C LYS A 43 -3.34 3.85 -0.52
N ILE A 44 -2.23 4.57 -0.44
CA ILE A 44 -0.90 3.98 -0.50
C ILE A 44 -0.25 4.17 0.86
N ILE A 45 0.17 3.05 1.45
CA ILE A 45 0.94 3.05 2.69
C ILE A 45 2.38 2.63 2.33
N LEU A 46 3.36 3.43 2.73
CA LEU A 46 4.76 3.08 2.54
C LEU A 46 5.46 2.82 3.86
N LEU A 47 6.29 1.79 3.87
CA LEU A 47 7.31 1.59 4.89
C LEU A 47 8.60 2.21 4.34
N LEU A 48 9.14 3.16 5.10
CA LEU A 48 10.32 3.93 4.69
C LEU A 48 11.43 3.74 5.73
N ASP A 49 12.65 3.61 5.27
CA ASP A 49 13.82 3.61 6.14
C ASP A 49 14.76 4.72 5.66
N GLU A 50 14.91 5.75 6.51
CA GLU A 50 15.69 6.96 6.17
C GLU A 50 15.24 7.53 4.82
N GLU A 51 13.91 7.66 4.65
CA GLU A 51 13.26 8.18 3.44
C GLU A 51 13.36 7.27 2.21
N LYS A 52 14.01 6.11 2.33
CA LYS A 52 14.06 5.13 1.27
C LYS A 52 12.82 4.23 1.33
N PRO A 53 12.08 4.07 0.22
CA PRO A 53 10.91 3.18 0.24
C PRO A 53 11.35 1.72 0.28
N ILE A 54 10.78 0.96 1.19
CA ILE A 54 11.09 -0.46 1.38
C ILE A 54 9.89 -1.32 1.00
N THR A 55 8.69 -1.01 1.51
CA THR A 55 7.49 -1.81 1.25
C THR A 55 6.32 -0.90 0.89
N TYR A 56 5.56 -1.33 -0.09
CA TYR A 56 4.39 -0.63 -0.64
C TYR A 56 3.16 -1.48 -0.35
N ALA A 57 2.12 -0.85 0.20
CA ALA A 57 0.80 -1.48 0.31
C ALA A 57 -0.23 -0.56 -0.33
N GLY A 58 -0.96 -1.09 -1.31
CA GLY A 58 -2.10 -0.39 -1.89
C GLY A 58 -3.37 -0.98 -1.33
N ILE A 59 -4.20 -0.17 -0.69
CA ILE A 59 -5.36 -0.65 0.06
C ILE A 59 -6.60 0.18 -0.22
N LYS A 60 -7.76 -0.43 0.07
CA LYS A 60 -9.03 0.30 0.22
C LYS A 60 -9.72 -0.22 1.46
N ILE A 61 -10.54 0.64 2.07
CA ILE A 61 -11.51 0.20 3.07
C ILE A 61 -12.81 -0.05 2.32
N LEU A 62 -13.30 -1.29 2.39
CA LEU A 62 -14.49 -1.73 1.70
C LEU A 62 -15.52 -2.26 2.69
N THR A 63 -16.78 -2.29 2.26
CA THR A 63 -17.86 -2.89 3.05
C THR A 63 -18.66 -3.82 2.15
N ASN A 64 -18.85 -5.05 2.59
CA ASN A 64 -19.73 -6.01 1.92
C ASN A 64 -20.39 -6.90 2.97
N LEU A 65 -21.29 -7.77 2.51
CA LEU A 65 -22.09 -8.57 3.44
C LEU A 65 -21.27 -9.65 4.13
N SER A 66 -20.32 -10.27 3.44
CA SER A 66 -19.53 -11.36 4.01
C SER A 66 -18.42 -10.88 4.94
N GLU A 67 -17.67 -9.87 4.52
CA GLU A 67 -16.52 -9.36 5.27
C GLU A 67 -16.85 -8.17 6.16
N LYS A 68 -18.01 -7.56 5.94
CA LYS A 68 -18.43 -6.32 6.59
C LYS A 68 -17.42 -5.22 6.25
N ARG A 69 -17.14 -4.31 7.17
CA ARG A 69 -16.15 -3.26 6.93
C ARG A 69 -14.75 -3.86 7.12
N HIS A 70 -13.92 -3.76 6.10
CA HIS A 70 -12.60 -4.42 6.12
C HIS A 70 -11.61 -3.65 5.25
N ILE A 71 -10.31 -3.90 5.46
CA ILE A 71 -9.26 -3.43 4.57
C ILE A 71 -9.02 -4.50 3.52
N HIS A 72 -9.04 -4.10 2.25
CA HIS A 72 -8.62 -5.00 1.17
C HIS A 72 -7.28 -4.56 0.63
N ILE A 73 -6.32 -5.48 0.57
CA ILE A 73 -4.97 -5.24 0.07
C ILE A 73 -4.93 -5.62 -1.40
N TYR A 74 -4.67 -4.65 -2.26
CA TYR A 74 -4.53 -4.85 -3.70
C TYR A 74 -3.09 -5.12 -4.10
N GLU A 75 -2.15 -4.43 -3.47
CA GLU A 75 -0.72 -4.62 -3.70
C GLU A 75 0.00 -4.69 -2.37
N LEU A 76 0.96 -5.61 -2.28
CA LEU A 76 1.88 -5.71 -1.16
C LEU A 76 3.22 -6.13 -1.74
N MET A 77 4.14 -5.17 -1.84
CA MET A 77 5.39 -5.36 -2.56
C MET A 77 6.53 -4.78 -1.75
N THR A 78 7.62 -5.54 -1.63
CA THR A 78 8.83 -5.11 -0.95
C THR A 78 9.97 -4.99 -1.95
N ASP A 79 10.83 -4.00 -1.78
CA ASP A 79 12.05 -3.82 -2.56
C ASP A 79 12.77 -5.16 -2.64
N LYS A 80 13.11 -5.59 -3.87
CA LYS A 80 13.68 -6.93 -4.10
C LYS A 80 15.04 -7.13 -3.45
N ASN A 81 15.70 -6.06 -3.02
CA ASN A 81 16.99 -6.12 -2.33
C ASN A 81 16.84 -6.19 -0.80
N GLU A 82 15.62 -6.26 -0.29
CA GLU A 82 15.34 -6.27 1.15
C GLU A 82 14.74 -7.59 1.60
N ASP A 83 14.68 -7.79 2.91
CA ASP A 83 14.09 -9.00 3.49
C ASP A 83 12.57 -8.92 3.39
N LYS A 84 12.01 -9.56 2.38
CA LYS A 84 10.59 -9.52 2.08
C LYS A 84 9.72 -9.94 3.27
N ASN A 85 10.04 -11.08 3.88
CA ASN A 85 9.20 -11.62 4.96
C ASN A 85 9.19 -10.70 6.17
N TYR A 86 10.35 -10.20 6.54
CA TYR A 86 10.45 -9.29 7.68
C TYR A 86 9.63 -8.02 7.47
N TYR A 87 9.80 -7.39 6.31
CA TYR A 87 9.14 -6.11 6.05
C TYR A 87 7.64 -6.25 5.76
N GLU A 88 7.23 -7.34 5.13
CA GLU A 88 5.80 -7.60 4.96
C GLU A 88 5.11 -7.80 6.31
N ASP A 89 5.76 -8.53 7.23
CA ASP A 89 5.22 -8.69 8.58
C ASP A 89 5.07 -7.35 9.30
N GLN A 90 6.04 -6.45 9.14
CA GLN A 90 5.95 -5.11 9.71
C GLN A 90 4.77 -4.33 9.11
N MET A 91 4.61 -4.40 7.80
CA MET A 91 3.50 -3.72 7.13
C MET A 91 2.15 -4.30 7.57
N LEU A 92 2.04 -5.62 7.63
CA LEU A 92 0.78 -6.26 8.03
C LEU A 92 0.41 -5.91 9.47
N SER A 93 1.40 -5.85 10.37
CA SER A 93 1.17 -5.44 11.74
C SER A 93 0.62 -4.00 11.80
N TYR A 94 1.19 -3.11 11.01
CA TYR A 94 0.69 -1.74 10.91
C TYR A 94 -0.76 -1.71 10.39
N LEU A 95 -1.05 -2.51 9.35
CA LEU A 95 -2.39 -2.54 8.78
C LEU A 95 -3.42 -3.14 9.74
N GLU A 96 -3.03 -4.07 10.59
CA GLU A 96 -3.92 -4.59 11.63
C GLU A 96 -4.33 -3.48 12.61
N ASP A 97 -3.38 -2.66 13.03
CA ASP A 97 -3.68 -1.51 13.90
C ASP A 97 -4.51 -0.47 13.15
N TYR A 98 -4.19 -0.22 11.89
CA TYR A 98 -4.93 0.70 11.04
C TYR A 98 -6.38 0.24 10.89
N ALA A 99 -6.59 -1.06 10.74
CA ALA A 99 -7.94 -1.65 10.67
C ALA A 99 -8.74 -1.37 11.94
N LYS A 100 -8.14 -1.57 13.10
CA LYS A 100 -8.81 -1.34 14.38
C LYS A 100 -9.19 0.14 14.54
N ILE A 101 -8.28 1.05 14.20
CA ILE A 101 -8.54 2.49 14.28
C ILE A 101 -9.69 2.89 13.37
N ASN A 102 -9.82 2.24 12.22
CA ASN A 102 -10.86 2.55 11.23
C ASN A 102 -12.10 1.66 11.37
N MET A 103 -12.23 0.94 12.48
CA MET A 103 -13.39 0.10 12.78
C MET A 103 -13.61 -0.99 11.71
N CYS A 104 -12.54 -1.54 11.20
CA CYS A 104 -12.59 -2.64 10.25
C CYS A 104 -12.51 -3.98 10.99
N ASN A 105 -13.27 -4.98 10.50
CA ASN A 105 -13.33 -6.29 11.14
C ASN A 105 -12.15 -7.17 10.79
N ASN A 106 -11.61 -7.03 9.60
CA ASN A 106 -10.51 -7.89 9.14
C ASN A 106 -9.77 -7.26 7.96
N ILE A 107 -8.78 -8.00 7.48
CA ILE A 107 -7.97 -7.65 6.30
C ILE A 107 -8.08 -8.79 5.31
N THR A 108 -8.34 -8.46 4.05
CA THR A 108 -8.41 -9.44 2.97
C THR A 108 -7.35 -9.15 1.91
N TYR A 109 -6.97 -10.17 1.16
CA TYR A 109 -6.06 -10.07 0.03
C TYR A 109 -6.80 -10.31 -1.27
N LYS A 110 -6.28 -9.70 -2.29
CA LYS A 110 -6.74 -10.01 -3.63
C LYS A 110 -6.30 -11.40 -4.04
#